data_2a64a489a46e7059187dbd8a56654be7
#
_entry.id   2a64a489a46e7059187dbd8a56654be7
#
_cell.length_a   1.000
_cell.length_b   1.000
_cell.length_c   1.000
_cell.angle_alpha   90.00
_cell.angle_beta   90.00
_cell.angle_gamma   90.00
#
_symmetry.space_group_name_H-M   'P 1'
#
loop_
_entity.id
_entity.type
_entity.pdbx_description
1 polymer ?
#
loop_
_entity_poly.entity_id
_entity_poly.type
_entity_poly.pdbx_seq_one_letter_code
_entity_poly.pdbx_strand_id
1 'polypeptide(L)'
;MTMADDFLGYGPLRPFRRDRKADFAAAGGEALVRSAVGQILGTMAGSEHTQGELHWRTEFGSLLHLLRHQKNDAVLQELARVHVVDALKRWEPRVQVTSVKVTREQLDGENVLAIRLRYNIISANTPGNNVILAGVEQTVIA
;
A
#
# COMPACT_ATOMS: atom_id res chain seq x y z
N MET A 1 -15.13 15.46 6.49
CA MET A 1 -15.20 13.98 6.61
C MET A 1 -16.68 13.59 6.68
N THR A 2 -17.12 12.69 5.85
CA THR A 2 -18.51 12.21 5.86
C THR A 2 -18.69 11.13 6.93
N MET A 3 -19.92 10.89 7.38
CA MET A 3 -20.22 9.81 8.33
C MET A 3 -19.80 8.43 7.82
N ALA A 4 -19.77 8.23 6.50
CA ALA A 4 -19.31 6.98 5.88
C ALA A 4 -17.83 6.67 6.11
N ASP A 5 -17.02 7.69 6.36
CA ASP A 5 -15.57 7.53 6.56
C ASP A 5 -15.19 7.28 8.03
N ASP A 6 -16.09 7.52 8.97
CA ASP A 6 -15.79 7.45 10.40
C ASP A 6 -15.32 6.06 10.84
N PHE A 7 -15.86 4.99 10.25
CA PHE A 7 -15.46 3.63 10.59
C PHE A 7 -14.06 3.25 10.06
N LEU A 8 -13.49 4.01 9.13
CA LEU A 8 -12.14 3.76 8.62
C LEU A 8 -11.06 4.11 9.65
N GLY A 9 -11.43 4.82 10.71
CA GLY A 9 -10.54 5.19 11.78
C GLY A 9 -9.85 6.52 11.57
N TYR A 10 -9.07 6.89 12.56
CA TYR A 10 -8.29 8.13 12.61
C TYR A 10 -6.92 7.83 13.18
N GLY A 11 -5.88 8.32 12.54
CA GLY A 11 -4.52 8.03 13.00
C GLY A 11 -3.46 8.90 12.34
N PRO A 12 -2.19 8.74 12.76
CA PRO A 12 -1.08 9.50 12.20
C PRO A 12 -0.83 9.15 10.74
N LEU A 13 -0.50 10.16 9.95
CA LEU A 13 -0.14 10.00 8.54
C LEU A 13 1.32 9.57 8.40
N ARG A 14 1.60 8.78 7.40
CA ARG A 14 2.96 8.41 7.02
C ARG A 14 3.29 8.91 5.60
N PRO A 15 4.50 9.39 5.33
CA PRO A 15 5.57 9.61 6.31
C PRO A 15 5.16 10.60 7.40
N PHE A 16 5.73 10.45 8.58
CA PHE A 16 5.41 11.32 9.71
C PHE A 16 5.75 12.78 9.39
N ARG A 17 4.79 13.66 9.63
CA ARG A 17 4.96 15.11 9.51
C ARG A 17 4.26 15.78 10.66
N ARG A 18 4.65 17.00 10.94
CA ARG A 18 4.03 17.80 12.00
C ARG A 18 2.88 18.62 11.42
N ASP A 19 1.85 18.76 12.22
CA ASP A 19 0.75 19.67 11.94
C ASP A 19 1.07 21.11 12.43
N ARG A 20 0.09 22.01 12.35
CA ARG A 20 0.24 23.39 12.80
C ARG A 20 0.50 23.51 14.31
N LYS A 21 0.15 22.49 15.10
CA LYS A 21 0.35 22.45 16.57
C LYS A 21 1.68 21.79 16.93
N ALA A 22 2.52 21.45 15.96
CA ALA A 22 3.77 20.73 16.11
C ALA A 22 3.62 19.27 16.60
N ASP A 23 2.41 18.73 16.57
CA ASP A 23 2.12 17.31 16.77
C ASP A 23 2.25 16.53 15.46
N PHE A 24 2.23 15.21 15.55
CA PHE A 24 2.19 14.38 14.34
C PHE A 24 0.88 14.61 13.58
N ALA A 25 1.00 14.90 12.29
CA ALA A 25 -0.17 15.05 11.44
C ALA A 25 -0.98 13.76 11.45
N ALA A 26 -2.28 13.88 11.61
CA ALA A 26 -3.22 12.77 11.68
C ALA A 26 -4.40 13.01 10.76
N ALA A 27 -5.00 11.95 10.29
CA ALA A 27 -6.19 12.01 9.46
C ALA A 27 -6.99 10.71 9.58
N GLY A 28 -8.23 10.76 9.12
CA GLY A 28 -9.09 9.58 8.97
C GLY A 28 -9.49 9.40 7.52
N GLY A 29 -10.38 8.44 7.28
CA GLY A 29 -10.96 8.19 5.97
C GLY A 29 -9.95 7.81 4.90
N GLU A 30 -10.13 8.32 3.70
CA GLU A 30 -9.31 8.00 2.54
C GLU A 30 -7.82 8.30 2.75
N ALA A 31 -7.49 9.43 3.36
CA ALA A 31 -6.10 9.82 3.60
C ALA A 31 -5.36 8.80 4.48
N LEU A 32 -6.02 8.27 5.49
CA LEU A 32 -5.45 7.23 6.36
C LEU A 32 -5.23 5.93 5.58
N VAL A 33 -6.18 5.52 4.76
CA VAL A 33 -6.06 4.30 3.94
C VAL A 33 -4.93 4.46 2.92
N ARG A 34 -4.81 5.59 2.25
CA ARG A 34 -3.69 5.87 1.33
C ARG A 34 -2.34 5.77 2.04
N SER A 35 -2.24 6.34 3.21
CA SER A 35 -1.03 6.28 4.03
C SER A 35 -0.69 4.84 4.41
N ALA A 36 -1.69 4.06 4.83
CA ALA A 36 -1.51 2.65 5.18
C ALA A 36 -1.06 1.81 3.98
N VAL A 37 -1.65 2.00 2.81
CA VAL A 37 -1.26 1.31 1.57
C VAL A 37 0.20 1.63 1.21
N GLY A 38 0.59 2.91 1.25
CA GLY A 38 1.96 3.31 1.00
C GLY A 38 2.96 2.69 1.98
N GLN A 39 2.58 2.62 3.25
CA GLN A 39 3.41 1.99 4.28
C GLN A 39 3.59 0.48 4.07
N ILE A 40 2.51 -0.21 3.75
CA ILE A 40 2.55 -1.67 3.52
C ILE A 40 3.41 -2.01 2.29
N LEU A 41 3.18 -1.32 1.19
CA LEU A 41 3.91 -1.59 -0.05
C LEU A 41 5.35 -1.09 -0.03
N GLY A 42 5.64 -0.04 0.74
CA GLY A 42 6.98 0.50 0.89
C GLY A 42 7.85 -0.22 1.92
N THR A 43 7.30 -1.10 2.75
CA THR A 43 8.04 -1.87 3.76
C THR A 43 8.42 -3.23 3.21
N MET A 44 9.67 -3.64 3.41
CA MET A 44 10.15 -4.97 2.97
C MET A 44 9.72 -6.05 3.96
N ALA A 45 8.92 -7.00 3.48
CA ALA A 45 8.59 -8.19 4.25
C ALA A 45 9.72 -9.21 4.21
N GLY A 46 9.83 -10.03 5.24
CA GLY A 46 10.79 -11.13 5.28
C GLY A 46 10.43 -12.25 4.31
N SER A 47 11.46 -12.92 3.81
CA SER A 47 11.35 -14.10 2.95
C SER A 47 12.30 -15.19 3.46
N GLU A 48 12.35 -16.34 2.77
CA GLU A 48 13.27 -17.41 3.12
C GLU A 48 14.74 -16.98 3.11
N HIS A 49 15.07 -15.96 2.33
CA HIS A 49 16.45 -15.52 2.12
C HIS A 49 16.75 -14.13 2.69
N THR A 50 15.76 -13.40 3.11
CA THR A 50 15.93 -12.04 3.63
C THR A 50 15.09 -11.81 4.87
N GLN A 51 15.68 -11.08 5.82
CA GLN A 51 14.96 -10.63 7.00
C GLN A 51 14.07 -9.45 6.64
N GLY A 52 12.86 -9.38 7.21
CA GLY A 52 11.97 -8.25 7.05
C GLY A 52 12.53 -6.98 7.66
N GLU A 53 12.09 -5.84 7.15
CA GLU A 53 12.55 -4.51 7.58
C GLU A 53 12.24 -4.23 9.05
N LEU A 54 11.07 -4.68 9.54
CA LEU A 54 10.68 -4.52 10.92
C LEU A 54 11.13 -5.71 11.75
N HIS A 55 12.06 -5.51 12.68
CA HIS A 55 12.59 -6.59 13.50
C HIS A 55 11.54 -7.26 14.39
N TRP A 56 10.55 -6.50 14.84
CA TRP A 56 9.48 -6.99 15.70
C TRP A 56 8.29 -7.56 14.93
N ARG A 57 8.25 -7.38 13.63
CA ARG A 57 7.20 -7.87 12.75
C ARG A 57 7.74 -8.11 11.35
N THR A 58 8.58 -9.11 11.21
CA THR A 58 9.31 -9.39 9.99
C THR A 58 8.43 -9.74 8.78
N GLU A 59 7.21 -10.18 9.03
CA GLU A 59 6.24 -10.54 7.99
C GLU A 59 5.51 -9.33 7.40
N PHE A 60 5.57 -8.19 8.09
CA PHE A 60 4.84 -6.99 7.66
C PHE A 60 5.47 -6.38 6.43
N GLY A 61 4.62 -6.00 5.48
CA GLY A 61 5.03 -5.34 4.26
C GLY A 61 4.73 -6.16 3.01
N SER A 62 5.54 -5.97 1.99
CA SER A 62 5.40 -6.63 0.70
C SER A 62 6.72 -7.21 0.21
N LEU A 63 6.64 -8.10 -0.77
CA LEU A 63 7.82 -8.68 -1.43
C LEU A 63 8.18 -7.98 -2.74
N LEU A 64 7.69 -6.76 -2.95
CA LEU A 64 7.93 -5.99 -4.17
C LEU A 64 9.42 -5.72 -4.43
N HIS A 65 10.23 -5.62 -3.38
CA HIS A 65 11.66 -5.42 -3.50
C HIS A 65 12.37 -6.57 -4.26
N LEU A 66 11.79 -7.77 -4.27
CA LEU A 66 12.35 -8.91 -5.01
C LEU A 66 12.22 -8.75 -6.53
N LEU A 67 11.35 -7.85 -6.98
CA LEU A 67 11.04 -7.66 -8.40
C LEU A 67 12.00 -6.73 -9.12
N ARG A 68 12.88 -6.02 -8.39
CA ARG A 68 13.79 -5.02 -8.98
C ARG A 68 14.71 -5.61 -10.05
N HIS A 69 15.05 -6.88 -9.96
CA HIS A 69 15.95 -7.58 -10.86
C HIS A 69 15.23 -8.41 -11.91
N GLN A 70 13.90 -8.40 -11.93
CA GLN A 70 13.12 -9.12 -12.94
C GLN A 70 13.25 -8.42 -14.30
N LYS A 71 13.75 -9.15 -15.29
CA LYS A 71 14.01 -8.61 -16.64
C LYS A 71 12.81 -8.73 -17.59
N ASN A 72 11.94 -9.71 -17.38
CA ASN A 72 10.79 -9.93 -18.23
C ASN A 72 9.61 -9.06 -17.73
N ASP A 73 9.20 -8.08 -18.55
CA ASP A 73 8.16 -7.14 -18.17
C ASP A 73 6.78 -7.79 -17.97
N ALA A 74 6.45 -8.80 -18.75
CA ALA A 74 5.17 -9.53 -18.60
C ALA A 74 5.13 -10.28 -17.26
N VAL A 75 6.22 -10.96 -16.91
CA VAL A 75 6.34 -11.66 -15.62
C VAL A 75 6.37 -10.66 -14.48
N LEU A 76 7.09 -9.52 -14.65
CA LEU A 76 7.14 -8.45 -13.67
C LEU A 76 5.75 -7.92 -13.33
N GLN A 77 4.90 -7.66 -14.35
CA GLN A 77 3.54 -7.18 -14.14
C GLN A 77 2.70 -8.19 -13.34
N GLU A 78 2.75 -9.47 -13.68
CA GLU A 78 1.98 -10.50 -12.99
C GLU A 78 2.45 -10.71 -11.55
N LEU A 79 3.76 -10.78 -11.32
CA LEU A 79 4.31 -10.93 -9.98
C LEU A 79 4.01 -9.72 -9.10
N ALA A 80 4.13 -8.50 -9.66
CA ALA A 80 3.78 -7.30 -8.93
C ALA A 80 2.31 -7.29 -8.51
N ARG A 81 1.43 -7.67 -9.41
CA ARG A 81 0.00 -7.78 -9.11
C ARG A 81 -0.26 -8.76 -7.97
N VAL A 82 0.33 -9.94 -8.02
CA VAL A 82 0.18 -10.96 -6.99
C VAL A 82 0.70 -10.44 -5.63
N HIS A 83 1.89 -9.87 -5.59
CA HIS A 83 2.48 -9.38 -4.35
C HIS A 83 1.71 -8.20 -3.75
N VAL A 84 1.22 -7.29 -4.58
CA VAL A 84 0.37 -6.18 -4.11
C VAL A 84 -0.94 -6.68 -3.54
N VAL A 85 -1.63 -7.55 -4.25
CA VAL A 85 -2.92 -8.11 -3.81
C VAL A 85 -2.75 -8.89 -2.50
N ASP A 86 -1.75 -9.75 -2.41
CA ASP A 86 -1.49 -10.55 -1.22
C ASP A 86 -1.14 -9.69 0.00
N ALA A 87 -0.28 -8.70 -0.18
CA ALA A 87 0.12 -7.81 0.90
C ALA A 87 -1.07 -6.99 1.42
N LEU A 88 -1.85 -6.40 0.53
CA LEU A 88 -3.00 -5.59 0.92
C LEU A 88 -4.13 -6.45 1.50
N LYS A 89 -4.37 -7.62 0.96
CA LYS A 89 -5.36 -8.56 1.51
C LYS A 89 -5.01 -8.98 2.94
N ARG A 90 -3.73 -9.14 3.21
CA ARG A 90 -3.25 -9.54 4.54
C ARG A 90 -3.28 -8.39 5.55
N TRP A 91 -2.84 -7.20 5.15
CA TRP A 91 -2.58 -6.09 6.06
C TRP A 91 -3.58 -4.94 5.98
N GLU A 92 -4.33 -4.83 4.88
CA GLU A 92 -5.32 -3.77 4.70
C GLU A 92 -6.60 -4.32 4.06
N PRO A 93 -7.47 -4.97 4.86
CA PRO A 93 -8.69 -5.59 4.34
C PRO A 93 -9.74 -4.60 3.82
N ARG A 94 -9.59 -3.30 4.13
CA ARG A 94 -10.49 -2.25 3.64
C ARG A 94 -10.28 -1.91 2.16
N VAL A 95 -9.24 -2.46 1.55
CA VAL A 95 -8.85 -2.17 0.17
C VAL A 95 -9.15 -3.37 -0.73
N GLN A 96 -9.81 -3.11 -1.84
CA GLN A 96 -10.01 -4.07 -2.92
C GLN A 96 -9.26 -3.57 -4.16
N VAL A 97 -8.21 -4.25 -4.53
CA VAL A 97 -7.38 -3.88 -5.68
C VAL A 97 -8.09 -4.23 -6.98
N THR A 98 -8.19 -3.25 -7.87
CA THR A 98 -8.82 -3.44 -9.20
C THR A 98 -7.81 -3.49 -10.32
N SER A 99 -6.68 -2.79 -10.20
CA SER A 99 -5.67 -2.71 -11.26
C SER A 99 -4.29 -2.44 -10.67
N VAL A 100 -3.28 -3.09 -11.20
CA VAL A 100 -1.88 -2.84 -10.86
C VAL A 100 -1.08 -2.71 -12.15
N LYS A 101 -0.32 -1.63 -12.28
CA LYS A 101 0.56 -1.39 -13.40
C LYS A 101 1.95 -0.99 -12.89
N VAL A 102 2.98 -1.62 -13.42
CA VAL A 102 4.36 -1.37 -13.02
C VAL A 102 5.13 -0.76 -14.18
N THR A 103 5.86 0.30 -13.91
CA THR A 103 6.79 0.91 -14.85
C THR A 103 8.16 1.03 -14.22
N ARG A 104 9.20 0.95 -15.04
CA ARG A 104 10.57 1.19 -14.59
C ARG A 104 10.89 2.65 -14.82
N GLU A 105 11.33 3.33 -13.77
CA GLU A 105 11.69 4.73 -13.83
C GLU A 105 13.07 4.94 -13.22
N GLN A 106 13.67 6.09 -13.52
CA GLN A 106 14.89 6.55 -12.84
C GLN A 106 14.53 7.71 -11.92
N LEU A 107 14.90 7.57 -10.67
CA LEU A 107 14.74 8.60 -9.66
C LEU A 107 16.12 8.85 -9.02
N ASP A 108 16.58 10.08 -9.09
CA ASP A 108 17.90 10.47 -8.55
C ASP A 108 19.07 9.58 -9.01
N GLY A 109 19.02 9.10 -10.26
CA GLY A 109 20.03 8.23 -10.84
C GLY A 109 19.89 6.74 -10.51
N GLU A 110 18.91 6.36 -9.69
CA GLU A 110 18.63 4.98 -9.35
C GLU A 110 17.44 4.44 -10.14
N ASN A 111 17.53 3.18 -10.52
CA ASN A 111 16.41 2.48 -11.15
C ASN A 111 15.40 2.07 -10.08
N VAL A 112 14.19 2.57 -10.20
CA VAL A 112 13.09 2.26 -9.30
C VAL A 112 11.91 1.70 -10.06
N LEU A 113 11.06 0.98 -9.34
CA LEU A 113 9.77 0.51 -9.87
C LEU A 113 8.68 1.47 -9.39
N ALA A 114 7.99 2.10 -10.32
CA ALA A 114 6.78 2.87 -10.03
C ALA A 114 5.58 1.95 -10.20
N ILE A 115 4.85 1.74 -9.13
CA ILE A 115 3.68 0.87 -9.09
C ILE A 115 2.45 1.75 -9.01
N ARG A 116 1.71 1.80 -10.10
CA ARG A 116 0.43 2.50 -10.16
C ARG A 116 -0.68 1.50 -9.89
N LEU A 117 -1.39 1.71 -8.81
CA LEU A 117 -2.51 0.85 -8.45
C LEU A 117 -3.80 1.63 -8.35
N ARG A 118 -4.87 0.96 -8.71
CA ARG A 118 -6.23 1.40 -8.48
C ARG A 118 -6.90 0.44 -7.53
N TYR A 119 -7.58 0.96 -6.56
CA TYR A 119 -8.31 0.17 -5.60
C TYR A 119 -9.58 0.88 -5.16
N ASN A 120 -10.51 0.10 -4.64
CA ASN A 120 -11.70 0.61 -3.98
C ASN A 120 -11.53 0.46 -2.48
N ILE A 121 -11.93 1.50 -1.74
CA ILE A 121 -12.09 1.40 -0.30
C ILE A 121 -13.47 0.84 -0.04
N ILE A 122 -13.54 -0.29 0.64
CA ILE A 122 -14.79 -1.01 0.88
C ILE A 122 -15.10 -1.07 2.36
N SER A 123 -16.38 -1.27 2.68
CA SER A 123 -16.82 -1.53 4.04
C SER A 123 -16.32 -2.91 4.49
N ALA A 124 -15.48 -2.94 5.53
CA ALA A 124 -14.94 -4.19 6.07
C ALA A 124 -15.94 -4.95 6.96
N ASN A 125 -17.06 -4.34 7.29
CA ASN A 125 -17.97 -4.84 8.32
C ASN A 125 -19.15 -5.67 7.78
N THR A 126 -19.24 -5.85 6.46
CA THR A 126 -20.37 -6.56 5.86
C THR A 126 -19.88 -7.64 4.90
N PRO A 127 -19.58 -8.85 5.39
CA PRO A 127 -19.17 -9.96 4.52
C PRO A 127 -20.21 -10.25 3.45
N GLY A 128 -19.81 -10.33 2.20
CA GLY A 128 -20.67 -10.65 1.07
C GLY A 128 -21.52 -9.49 0.55
N ASN A 129 -21.50 -8.34 1.21
CA ASN A 129 -22.26 -7.15 0.81
C ASN A 129 -21.44 -5.87 1.01
N ASN A 130 -20.22 -5.88 0.50
CA ASN A 130 -19.31 -4.76 0.62
C ASN A 130 -19.78 -3.56 -0.20
N VAL A 131 -19.86 -2.42 0.46
CA VAL A 131 -20.20 -1.15 -0.19
C VAL A 131 -18.91 -0.44 -0.57
N ILE A 132 -18.81 0.00 -1.82
CA ILE A 132 -17.68 0.80 -2.28
C ILE A 132 -17.85 2.23 -1.78
N LEU A 133 -16.92 2.70 -0.96
CA LEU A 133 -16.93 4.04 -0.40
C LEU A 133 -16.20 5.05 -1.28
N ALA A 134 -15.08 4.65 -1.88
CA ALA A 134 -14.28 5.50 -2.75
C ALA A 134 -13.43 4.66 -3.69
N GLY A 135 -13.24 5.16 -4.91
CA GLY A 135 -12.23 4.66 -5.84
C GLY A 135 -10.97 5.52 -5.73
N VAL A 136 -9.82 4.90 -5.61
CA VAL A 136 -8.55 5.59 -5.39
C VAL A 136 -7.51 5.13 -6.40
N GLU A 137 -6.74 6.09 -6.93
CA GLU A 137 -5.55 5.80 -7.72
C GLU A 137 -4.33 6.30 -6.95
N GLN A 138 -3.33 5.45 -6.79
CA GLN A 138 -2.13 5.74 -6.02
C GLN A 138 -0.90 5.19 -6.72
N THR A 139 0.20 5.94 -6.68
CA THR A 139 1.50 5.48 -7.16
C THR A 139 2.43 5.26 -5.99
N VAL A 140 3.06 4.09 -5.94
CA VAL A 140 4.02 3.73 -4.91
C VAL A 140 5.36 3.44 -5.60
N ILE A 141 6.44 3.92 -4.99
CA ILE A 141 7.81 3.67 -5.46
C ILE A 141 8.41 2.52 -4.64
N ALA A 142 8.87 1.53 -5.35
CA ALA A 142 9.50 0.37 -4.72
C ALA A 142 10.96 0.19 -5.15
#